data_299a83aca8c748b011c7e5d64ba76edf
#
_entry.id   299a83aca8c748b011c7e5d64ba76edf
#
_cell.length_a   1.000
_cell.length_b   1.000
_cell.length_c   1.000
_cell.angle_alpha   90.00
_cell.angle_beta   90.00
_cell.angle_gamma   90.00
#
_symmetry.space_group_name_H-M   'P 1'
#
loop_
_entity.id
_entity.type
_entity.pdbx_description
1 polymer ?
#
loop_
_entity_poly.entity_id
_entity_poly.type
_entity_poly.pdbx_seq_one_letter_code
_entity_poly.pdbx_strand_id
1 'polypeptide(L)'
;MTVFEKATREKFRYPSTKGQLTTEQLWDLPLTAKSGFSLDDVAKAVNAELKAAGTESFVATETNPATETLRAKLDVVKQVIATRLAEDQAAKAAAAKKLEKEKLIEILGRKQDAVLENLTEAELLARINNL
;
A
#
# COMPACT_ATOMS: atom_id res chain seq x y z
N MET A 1 1.86 21.02 13.38
CA MET A 1 0.65 20.59 12.65
C MET A 1 1.03 19.59 11.58
N THR A 2 0.42 18.41 11.57
CA THR A 2 0.64 17.42 10.51
C THR A 2 -0.04 17.88 9.23
N VAL A 3 0.38 17.33 8.08
CA VAL A 3 -0.23 17.64 6.79
C VAL A 3 -1.69 17.19 6.74
N PHE A 4 -2.04 16.10 7.40
CA PHE A 4 -3.42 15.61 7.48
C PHE A 4 -4.30 16.53 8.35
N GLU A 5 -3.75 17.05 9.42
CA GLU A 5 -4.46 18.05 10.25
C GLU A 5 -4.76 19.30 9.43
N LYS A 6 -3.77 19.80 8.70
CA LYS A 6 -3.94 20.93 7.78
C LYS A 6 -5.01 20.64 6.73
N ALA A 7 -4.97 19.45 6.14
CA ALA A 7 -5.94 19.01 5.12
C ALA A 7 -7.38 19.00 5.64
N THR A 8 -7.59 18.55 6.88
CA THR A 8 -8.92 18.53 7.48
C THR A 8 -9.40 19.92 7.89
N ARG A 9 -8.53 20.73 8.48
CA ARG A 9 -8.88 22.09 8.91
C ARG A 9 -9.19 23.00 7.72
N GLU A 10 -8.40 22.92 6.65
CA GLU A 10 -8.57 23.74 5.45
C GLU A 10 -9.51 23.11 4.43
N LYS A 11 -10.04 21.92 4.70
CA LYS A 11 -10.99 21.20 3.86
C LYS A 11 -10.47 21.02 2.43
N PHE A 12 -9.31 20.40 2.29
CA PHE A 12 -8.70 20.14 1.00
C PHE A 12 -9.62 19.33 0.10
N ARG A 13 -9.66 19.72 -1.17
CA ARG A 13 -10.41 19.02 -2.22
C ARG A 13 -9.50 18.74 -3.39
N TYR A 14 -9.72 17.61 -4.04
CA TYR A 14 -8.87 17.11 -5.12
C TYR A 14 -9.69 16.92 -6.38
N PRO A 15 -9.15 17.30 -7.56
CA PRO A 15 -9.89 17.14 -8.82
C PRO A 15 -10.02 15.66 -9.20
N SER A 16 -11.18 15.29 -9.74
CA SER A 16 -11.41 13.96 -10.27
C SER A 16 -12.43 14.02 -11.41
N THR A 17 -12.58 12.90 -12.12
CA THR A 17 -13.57 12.78 -13.20
C THR A 17 -15.02 12.81 -12.67
N LYS A 18 -15.21 12.54 -11.38
CA LYS A 18 -16.53 12.54 -10.73
C LYS A 18 -16.79 13.78 -9.88
N GLY A 19 -15.95 14.82 -10.01
CA GLY A 19 -16.03 16.02 -9.21
C GLY A 19 -14.88 16.10 -8.20
N GLN A 20 -15.05 16.94 -7.18
CA GLN A 20 -14.02 17.12 -6.16
C GLN A 20 -14.09 16.02 -5.11
N LEU A 21 -12.92 15.45 -4.78
CA LEU A 21 -12.77 14.44 -3.75
C LEU A 21 -12.28 15.06 -2.45
N THR A 22 -12.71 14.49 -1.33
CA THR A 22 -12.17 14.83 0.00
C THR A 22 -10.87 14.05 0.25
N THR A 23 -10.11 14.46 1.26
CA THR A 23 -8.90 13.74 1.69
C THR A 23 -9.23 12.28 2.04
N GLU A 24 -10.35 12.04 2.70
CA GLU A 24 -10.80 10.68 3.08
C GLU A 24 -11.06 9.80 1.86
N GLN A 25 -11.64 10.35 0.81
CA GLN A 25 -11.94 9.63 -0.42
C GLN A 25 -10.69 9.19 -1.19
N LEU A 26 -9.55 9.81 -0.94
CA LEU A 26 -8.28 9.39 -1.54
C LEU A 26 -7.91 7.95 -1.16
N TRP A 27 -8.27 7.52 0.03
CA TRP A 27 -7.99 6.15 0.50
C TRP A 27 -8.75 5.08 -0.28
N ASP A 28 -9.87 5.47 -0.90
CA ASP A 28 -10.71 4.55 -1.67
C ASP A 28 -10.27 4.41 -3.13
N LEU A 29 -9.34 5.25 -3.59
CA LEU A 29 -8.85 5.20 -4.95
C LEU A 29 -7.79 4.12 -5.13
N PRO A 30 -7.73 3.45 -6.31
CA PRO A 30 -6.62 2.56 -6.63
C PRO A 30 -5.33 3.35 -6.83
N LEU A 31 -4.19 2.71 -6.63
CA LEU A 31 -2.88 3.34 -6.85
C LEU A 31 -2.69 3.73 -8.32
N THR A 32 -2.99 2.80 -9.21
CA THR A 32 -2.98 3.01 -10.66
C THR A 32 -4.20 2.35 -11.27
N ALA A 33 -4.68 2.89 -12.39
CA ALA A 33 -5.81 2.30 -13.09
C ALA A 33 -5.60 2.44 -14.60
N LYS A 34 -5.90 1.38 -15.34
CA LYS A 34 -5.88 1.39 -16.81
C LYS A 34 -7.09 2.15 -17.34
N SER A 35 -8.20 2.06 -16.65
CA SER A 35 -9.42 2.82 -16.92
C SER A 35 -9.97 3.34 -15.61
N GLY A 36 -10.39 4.60 -15.58
CA GLY A 36 -10.87 5.24 -14.37
C GLY A 36 -9.82 6.15 -13.74
N PHE A 37 -10.14 6.65 -12.57
CA PHE A 37 -9.32 7.64 -11.87
C PHE A 37 -8.56 6.98 -10.72
N SER A 38 -7.26 7.32 -10.60
CA SER A 38 -6.37 6.71 -9.60
C SER A 38 -5.66 7.77 -8.76
N LEU A 39 -4.98 7.33 -7.70
CA LEU A 39 -4.12 8.20 -6.88
C LEU A 39 -3.00 8.83 -7.70
N ASP A 40 -2.46 8.09 -8.67
CA ASP A 40 -1.44 8.61 -9.58
C ASP A 40 -1.98 9.78 -10.40
N ASP A 41 -3.23 9.70 -10.87
CA ASP A 41 -3.89 10.78 -11.60
C ASP A 41 -4.10 12.02 -10.74
N VAL A 42 -4.48 11.83 -9.47
CA VAL A 42 -4.61 12.95 -8.51
C VAL A 42 -3.25 13.63 -8.29
N ALA A 43 -2.20 12.84 -8.09
CA ALA A 43 -0.85 13.36 -7.89
C ALA A 43 -0.38 14.18 -9.10
N LYS A 44 -0.62 13.68 -10.30
CA LYS A 44 -0.27 14.37 -11.56
C LYS A 44 -1.03 15.67 -11.71
N ALA A 45 -2.33 15.67 -11.41
CA ALA A 45 -3.17 16.86 -11.51
C ALA A 45 -2.72 17.95 -10.52
N VAL A 46 -2.47 17.59 -9.26
CA VAL A 46 -2.01 18.54 -8.25
C VAL A 46 -0.61 19.07 -8.59
N ASN A 47 0.28 18.20 -9.07
CA ASN A 47 1.64 18.58 -9.47
C ASN A 47 1.60 19.54 -10.66
N ALA A 48 0.71 19.34 -11.63
CA ALA A 48 0.53 20.23 -12.76
C ALA A 48 0.06 21.62 -12.31
N GLU A 49 -0.88 21.68 -11.39
CA GLU A 49 -1.36 22.94 -10.80
C GLU A 49 -0.22 23.66 -10.06
N LEU A 50 0.59 22.92 -9.33
CA LEU A 50 1.73 23.48 -8.58
C LEU A 50 2.78 24.05 -9.54
N LYS A 51 3.09 23.36 -10.62
CA LYS A 51 4.03 23.84 -11.64
C LYS A 51 3.51 25.09 -12.34
N ALA A 52 2.22 25.10 -12.70
CA ALA A 52 1.58 26.25 -13.32
C ALA A 52 1.63 27.48 -12.40
N ALA A 53 1.34 27.31 -11.11
CA ALA A 53 1.42 28.39 -10.13
C ALA A 53 2.86 28.91 -9.97
N GLY A 54 3.86 28.03 -10.05
CA GLY A 54 5.27 28.41 -9.95
C GLY A 54 5.79 29.14 -11.15
N THR A 55 5.28 28.83 -12.38
CA THR A 55 5.75 29.47 -13.62
C THR A 55 5.15 30.85 -13.86
N GLU A 56 4.02 31.18 -13.24
CA GLU A 56 3.39 32.48 -13.37
C GLU A 56 4.05 33.58 -12.54
N SER A 57 4.91 33.22 -11.58
CA SER A 57 5.58 34.17 -10.70
C SER A 57 7.01 34.45 -11.21
N PHE A 58 7.22 35.64 -11.69
CA PHE A 58 8.56 36.12 -12.09
C PHE A 58 9.39 36.62 -10.89
N VAL A 59 8.78 36.82 -9.75
CA VAL A 59 9.44 37.26 -8.51
C VAL A 59 9.28 36.17 -7.46
N ALA A 60 10.25 35.27 -7.40
CA ALA A 60 10.17 34.06 -6.59
C ALA A 60 10.72 34.25 -5.15
N THR A 61 10.56 35.43 -4.55
CA THR A 61 11.13 35.69 -3.23
C THR A 61 10.20 35.44 -2.05
N GLU A 62 8.90 35.25 -2.30
CA GLU A 62 7.93 34.96 -1.26
C GLU A 62 7.07 33.77 -1.60
N THR A 63 6.82 32.93 -0.58
CA THR A 63 5.95 31.76 -0.72
C THR A 63 4.51 32.25 -0.86
N ASN A 64 3.91 31.99 -2.02
CA ASN A 64 2.50 32.28 -2.25
C ASN A 64 1.66 31.27 -1.43
N PRO A 65 0.68 31.75 -0.64
CA PRO A 65 -0.21 30.84 0.11
C PRO A 65 -0.88 29.77 -0.74
N ALA A 66 -1.24 30.10 -1.98
CA ALA A 66 -1.82 29.12 -2.93
C ALA A 66 -0.83 28.01 -3.27
N THR A 67 0.46 28.35 -3.45
CA THR A 67 1.53 27.39 -3.70
C THR A 67 1.77 26.48 -2.50
N GLU A 68 1.75 27.04 -1.30
CA GLU A 68 1.88 26.26 -0.06
C GLU A 68 0.73 25.27 0.09
N THR A 69 -0.50 25.69 -0.21
CA THR A 69 -1.67 24.82 -0.18
C THR A 69 -1.54 23.68 -1.18
N LEU A 70 -1.10 23.98 -2.40
CA LEU A 70 -0.88 22.95 -3.44
C LEU A 70 0.23 21.95 -3.04
N ARG A 71 1.31 22.44 -2.43
CA ARG A 71 2.37 21.55 -1.91
C ARG A 71 1.84 20.66 -0.81
N ALA A 72 1.04 21.21 0.12
CA ALA A 72 0.43 20.43 1.18
C ALA A 72 -0.53 19.37 0.62
N LYS A 73 -1.32 19.71 -0.38
CA LYS A 73 -2.19 18.75 -1.08
C LYS A 73 -1.39 17.63 -1.70
N LEU A 74 -0.30 17.95 -2.39
CA LEU A 74 0.59 16.96 -3.00
C LEU A 74 1.23 16.07 -1.94
N ASP A 75 1.66 16.63 -0.81
CA ASP A 75 2.23 15.86 0.30
C ASP A 75 1.23 14.86 0.87
N VAL A 76 -0.04 15.24 1.00
CA VAL A 76 -1.12 14.34 1.43
C VAL A 76 -1.24 13.17 0.47
N VAL A 77 -1.32 13.44 -0.84
CA VAL A 77 -1.43 12.39 -1.87
C VAL A 77 -0.23 11.46 -1.83
N LYS A 78 0.98 12.03 -1.71
CA LYS A 78 2.22 11.24 -1.61
C LYS A 78 2.21 10.33 -0.38
N GLN A 79 1.73 10.81 0.76
CA GLN A 79 1.65 9.99 1.98
C GLN A 79 0.63 8.88 1.84
N VAL A 80 -0.52 9.14 1.22
CA VAL A 80 -1.53 8.11 0.94
C VAL A 80 -0.93 7.04 0.02
N ILE A 81 -0.26 7.45 -1.05
CA ILE A 81 0.40 6.53 -1.99
C ILE A 81 1.46 5.69 -1.27
N ALA A 82 2.33 6.32 -0.49
CA ALA A 82 3.39 5.62 0.25
C ALA A 82 2.82 4.59 1.22
N THR A 83 1.78 4.94 1.96
CA THR A 83 1.11 4.04 2.89
C THR A 83 0.48 2.86 2.16
N ARG A 84 -0.22 3.12 1.06
CA ARG A 84 -0.86 2.08 0.24
C ARG A 84 0.16 1.13 -0.38
N LEU A 85 1.28 1.65 -0.86
CA LEU A 85 2.38 0.83 -1.38
C LEU A 85 2.99 -0.05 -0.29
N ALA A 86 3.21 0.52 0.89
CA ALA A 86 3.75 -0.23 2.03
C ALA A 86 2.80 -1.35 2.47
N GLU A 87 1.50 -1.09 2.50
CA GLU A 87 0.48 -2.08 2.82
C GLU A 87 0.45 -3.21 1.77
N ASP A 88 0.52 -2.86 0.48
CA ASP A 88 0.56 -3.84 -0.60
C ASP A 88 1.81 -4.73 -0.52
N GLN A 89 2.97 -4.14 -0.24
CA GLN A 89 4.22 -4.89 -0.06
C GLN A 89 4.17 -5.78 1.16
N ALA A 90 3.61 -5.30 2.27
CA ALA A 90 3.43 -6.10 3.47
C ALA A 90 2.49 -7.29 3.24
N ALA A 91 1.40 -7.07 2.51
CA ALA A 91 0.47 -8.14 2.14
C ALA A 91 1.13 -9.19 1.25
N LYS A 92 1.92 -8.77 0.26
CA LYS A 92 2.67 -9.68 -0.62
C LYS A 92 3.72 -10.47 0.16
N ALA A 93 4.44 -9.82 1.07
CA ALA A 93 5.44 -10.46 1.91
C ALA A 93 4.79 -11.49 2.85
N ALA A 94 3.64 -11.15 3.45
CA ALA A 94 2.89 -12.07 4.31
C ALA A 94 2.38 -13.28 3.52
N ALA A 95 1.86 -13.07 2.31
CA ALA A 95 1.42 -14.15 1.42
C ALA A 95 2.58 -15.06 1.03
N ALA A 96 3.75 -14.49 0.70
CA ALA A 96 4.95 -15.26 0.36
C ALA A 96 5.43 -16.11 1.53
N LYS A 97 5.45 -15.53 2.75
CA LYS A 97 5.81 -16.27 3.98
C LYS A 97 4.84 -17.41 4.27
N LYS A 98 3.56 -17.18 4.06
CA LYS A 98 2.53 -18.20 4.25
C LYS A 98 2.73 -19.37 3.30
N LEU A 99 3.00 -19.11 2.01
CA LEU A 99 3.27 -20.14 1.00
C LEU A 99 4.53 -20.93 1.34
N GLU A 100 5.59 -20.23 1.75
CA GLU A 100 6.84 -20.88 2.17
C GLU A 100 6.62 -21.80 3.37
N LYS A 101 5.89 -21.31 4.37
CA LYS A 101 5.53 -22.09 5.57
C LYS A 101 4.73 -23.33 5.19
N GLU A 102 3.75 -23.22 4.30
CA GLU A 102 2.95 -24.35 3.82
C GLU A 102 3.82 -25.39 3.12
N LYS A 103 4.78 -24.95 2.27
CA LYS A 103 5.74 -25.84 1.62
C LYS A 103 6.63 -26.56 2.62
N LEU A 104 7.13 -25.85 3.63
CA LEU A 104 7.98 -26.43 4.67
C LEU A 104 7.22 -27.46 5.49
N ILE A 105 5.96 -27.18 5.83
CA ILE A 105 5.09 -28.12 6.55
C ILE A 105 4.85 -29.38 5.70
N GLU A 106 4.61 -29.23 4.41
CA GLU A 106 4.43 -30.35 3.48
C GLU A 106 5.69 -31.22 3.39
N ILE A 107 6.86 -30.60 3.27
CA ILE A 107 8.14 -31.31 3.23
C ILE A 107 8.38 -32.04 4.56
N LEU A 108 8.10 -31.39 5.67
CA LEU A 108 8.23 -32.02 7.00
C LEU A 108 7.32 -33.23 7.11
N GLY A 109 6.07 -33.12 6.67
CA GLY A 109 5.12 -34.24 6.63
C GLY A 109 5.65 -35.42 5.84
N ARG A 110 6.19 -35.17 4.63
CA ARG A 110 6.78 -36.22 3.80
C ARG A 110 7.98 -36.89 4.46
N LYS A 111 8.84 -36.12 5.12
CA LYS A 111 9.99 -36.69 5.84
C LYS A 111 9.57 -37.53 7.03
N GLN A 112 8.55 -37.12 7.76
CA GLN A 112 7.99 -37.89 8.87
C GLN A 112 7.38 -39.20 8.35
N ASP A 113 6.66 -39.16 7.26
CA ASP A 113 6.09 -40.36 6.62
C ASP A 113 7.20 -41.31 6.13
N ALA A 114 8.26 -40.78 5.52
CA ALA A 114 9.40 -41.56 5.09
C ALA A 114 10.10 -42.27 6.25
N VAL A 115 10.25 -41.59 7.39
CA VAL A 115 10.81 -42.22 8.61
C VAL A 115 9.91 -43.36 9.07
N LEU A 116 8.60 -43.17 9.09
CA LEU A 116 7.63 -44.20 9.47
C LEU A 116 7.65 -45.39 8.46
N GLU A 117 7.74 -45.08 7.18
CA GLU A 117 7.82 -46.10 6.14
C GLU A 117 9.10 -46.97 6.20
N ASN A 118 10.18 -46.38 6.71
CA ASN A 118 11.46 -47.07 6.89
C ASN A 118 11.51 -47.92 8.14
N LEU A 119 10.50 -47.86 9.00
CA LEU A 119 10.43 -48.72 10.19
C LEU A 119 10.10 -50.16 9.80
N THR A 120 10.63 -51.13 10.56
CA THR A 120 10.27 -52.54 10.36
C THR A 120 8.81 -52.73 10.79
N GLU A 121 8.19 -53.82 10.27
CA GLU A 121 6.84 -54.19 10.65
C GLU A 121 6.68 -54.35 12.16
N ALA A 122 7.68 -54.98 12.82
CA ALA A 122 7.67 -55.12 14.28
C ALA A 122 7.70 -53.78 15.00
N GLU A 123 8.47 -52.82 14.51
CA GLU A 123 8.54 -51.46 15.08
C GLU A 123 7.23 -50.70 14.93
N LEU A 124 6.58 -50.84 13.76
CA LEU A 124 5.28 -50.25 13.50
C LEU A 124 4.20 -50.78 14.43
N LEU A 125 4.18 -52.12 14.59
CA LEU A 125 3.24 -52.80 15.48
C LEU A 125 3.46 -52.39 16.94
N ALA A 126 4.74 -52.24 17.39
CA ALA A 126 5.07 -51.74 18.72
C ALA A 126 4.53 -50.37 18.95
N ARG A 127 4.64 -49.44 17.97
CA ARG A 127 4.10 -48.08 18.10
C ARG A 127 2.57 -48.08 18.17
N ILE A 128 1.92 -48.90 17.34
CA ILE A 128 0.45 -49.03 17.36
C ILE A 128 -0.01 -49.54 18.74
N ASN A 129 0.65 -50.52 19.29
CA ASN A 129 0.28 -51.11 20.57
C ASN A 129 0.53 -50.17 21.78
N ASN A 130 1.39 -49.18 21.61
CA ASN A 130 1.70 -48.18 22.65
C ASN A 130 0.79 -46.92 22.57
N LEU A 131 -0.12 -46.84 21.63
CA LEU A 131 -1.06 -45.72 21.49
C LEU A 131 -2.28 -45.87 22.43
#